data_1f8461fbc32873261f51041811706083
#
_entry.id   1f8461fbc32873261f51041811706083
#
_cell.length_a   1.000
_cell.length_b   1.000
_cell.length_c   1.000
_cell.angle_alpha   90.00
_cell.angle_beta   90.00
_cell.angle_gamma   90.00
#
_symmetry.space_group_name_H-M   'P 1'
#
loop_
_entity.id
_entity.type
_entity.pdbx_description
1 polymer ?
#
loop_
_entity_poly.entity_id
_entity_poly.type
_entity_poly.pdbx_seq_one_letter_code
_entity_poly.pdbx_strand_id
1 'polypeptide(L)'
;YKILSFIKTMQIQNQNLAKRFLINVALIILSITLLGCASRQTEIIIPASPDKIWTVLIDTDGYKEWNPVFVPLKGRLEQVEEGEILTWLYTQPGQDPIETEMKVVKFVEHKQLNQQGGIWGILNVNHNWFLDPVPEGTRVTNREEWSGIGVLFWDYSWVEPTYKEMNENLKKQVLRTR
;
A
#
# COMPACT_ATOMS: atom_id res chain seq x y z
N TYR A 1 -10.56 -58.95 -24.68
CA TYR A 1 -9.34 -58.49 -23.98
C TYR A 1 -8.71 -57.23 -24.57
N LYS A 2 -8.53 -57.10 -25.89
CA LYS A 2 -7.91 -55.96 -26.56
C LYS A 2 -8.72 -54.62 -26.43
N ILE A 3 -10.05 -54.68 -26.43
CA ILE A 3 -10.93 -53.51 -26.34
C ILE A 3 -10.86 -52.91 -24.90
N LEU A 4 -10.87 -53.76 -23.84
CA LEU A 4 -10.75 -53.30 -22.47
C LEU A 4 -9.38 -52.64 -22.17
N SER A 5 -8.31 -53.18 -22.75
CA SER A 5 -6.98 -52.58 -22.67
C SER A 5 -6.92 -51.23 -23.35
N PHE A 6 -7.53 -51.08 -24.52
CA PHE A 6 -7.58 -49.82 -25.26
C PHE A 6 -8.36 -48.73 -24.51
N ILE A 7 -9.53 -49.09 -23.93
CA ILE A 7 -10.34 -48.16 -23.12
C ILE A 7 -9.55 -47.66 -21.89
N LYS A 8 -8.87 -48.59 -21.17
CA LYS A 8 -8.01 -48.23 -20.01
C LYS A 8 -6.88 -47.27 -20.42
N THR A 9 -6.22 -47.53 -21.52
CA THR A 9 -5.15 -46.65 -22.03
C THR A 9 -5.66 -45.27 -22.35
N MET A 10 -6.82 -45.16 -23.04
CA MET A 10 -7.45 -43.88 -23.34
C MET A 10 -7.86 -43.12 -22.07
N GLN A 11 -8.39 -43.80 -21.05
CA GLN A 11 -8.74 -43.15 -19.78
C GLN A 11 -7.50 -42.59 -19.05
N ILE A 12 -6.41 -43.37 -19.00
CA ILE A 12 -5.14 -42.93 -18.40
C ILE A 12 -4.58 -41.73 -19.16
N GLN A 13 -4.63 -41.74 -20.48
CA GLN A 13 -4.13 -40.65 -21.31
C GLN A 13 -4.94 -39.36 -21.12
N ASN A 14 -6.27 -39.46 -21.03
CA ASN A 14 -7.13 -38.31 -20.73
C ASN A 14 -6.90 -37.75 -19.31
N GLN A 15 -6.73 -38.63 -18.32
CA GLN A 15 -6.38 -38.16 -16.95
C GLN A 15 -5.04 -37.44 -16.89
N ASN A 16 -4.04 -37.93 -17.63
CA ASN A 16 -2.73 -37.28 -17.70
C ASN A 16 -2.80 -35.93 -18.43
N LEU A 17 -3.62 -35.82 -19.49
CA LEU A 17 -3.85 -34.53 -20.19
C LEU A 17 -4.52 -33.52 -19.24
N ALA A 18 -5.57 -33.93 -18.54
CA ALA A 18 -6.28 -33.07 -17.58
C ALA A 18 -5.36 -32.61 -16.45
N LYS A 19 -4.52 -33.51 -15.89
CA LYS A 19 -3.53 -33.14 -14.87
C LYS A 19 -2.50 -32.13 -15.39
N ARG A 20 -1.96 -32.32 -16.59
CA ARG A 20 -1.01 -31.40 -17.22
C ARG A 20 -1.65 -30.02 -17.47
N PHE A 21 -2.90 -29.99 -17.93
CA PHE A 21 -3.65 -28.76 -18.13
C PHE A 21 -3.82 -28.00 -16.79
N LEU A 22 -4.24 -28.68 -15.72
CA LEU A 22 -4.41 -28.09 -14.40
C LEU A 22 -3.08 -27.55 -13.83
N ILE A 23 -1.98 -28.29 -14.01
CA ILE A 23 -0.65 -27.85 -13.58
C ILE A 23 -0.22 -26.59 -14.34
N ASN A 24 -0.42 -26.55 -15.66
CA ASN A 24 -0.07 -25.37 -16.47
C ASN A 24 -0.92 -24.16 -16.08
N VAL A 25 -2.21 -24.32 -15.85
CA VAL A 25 -3.10 -23.26 -15.35
C VAL A 25 -2.63 -22.75 -13.99
N ALA A 26 -2.31 -23.64 -13.06
CA ALA A 26 -1.79 -23.28 -11.74
C ALA A 26 -0.45 -22.52 -11.83
N LEU A 27 0.46 -22.92 -12.71
CA LEU A 27 1.73 -22.23 -12.95
C LEU A 27 1.52 -20.84 -13.58
N ILE A 28 0.57 -20.69 -14.50
CA ILE A 28 0.21 -19.39 -15.07
C ILE A 28 -0.37 -18.47 -14.00
N ILE A 29 -1.30 -18.96 -13.17
CA ILE A 29 -1.87 -18.18 -12.07
C ILE A 29 -0.77 -17.77 -11.09
N LEU A 30 0.12 -18.68 -10.71
CA LEU A 30 1.25 -18.39 -9.81
C LEU A 30 2.20 -17.34 -10.41
N SER A 31 2.49 -17.41 -11.71
CA SER A 31 3.36 -16.42 -12.37
C SER A 31 2.71 -15.03 -12.43
N ILE A 32 1.39 -14.95 -12.64
CA ILE A 32 0.65 -13.68 -12.64
C ILE A 32 0.65 -13.03 -11.24
N THR A 33 0.49 -13.82 -10.18
CA THR A 33 0.52 -13.29 -8.80
C THR A 33 1.90 -12.77 -8.39
N LEU A 34 2.98 -13.33 -8.92
CA LEU A 34 4.35 -12.86 -8.66
C LEU A 34 4.70 -11.57 -9.42
N LEU A 35 4.04 -11.27 -10.53
CA LEU A 35 4.25 -10.05 -11.32
C LEU A 35 3.47 -8.84 -10.80
N GLY A 36 2.44 -9.06 -9.97
CA GLY A 36 1.58 -8.01 -9.45
C GLY A 36 2.11 -7.36 -8.17
N CYS A 37 3.39 -6.94 -8.13
CA CYS A 37 3.98 -6.19 -7.02
C CYS A 37 4.69 -4.94 -7.54
N ALA A 38 4.46 -3.81 -6.88
CA ALA A 38 5.15 -2.56 -7.16
C ALA A 38 5.35 -1.78 -5.85
N SER A 39 6.29 -0.85 -5.83
CA SER A 39 6.50 0.05 -4.71
C SER A 39 7.01 1.41 -5.18
N ARG A 40 6.75 2.44 -4.37
CA ARG A 40 7.37 3.77 -4.47
C ARG A 40 7.81 4.21 -3.09
N GLN A 41 8.93 4.93 -3.06
CA GLN A 41 9.49 5.50 -1.86
C GLN A 41 10.02 6.88 -2.15
N THR A 42 9.72 7.82 -1.28
CA THR A 42 10.28 9.18 -1.30
C THR A 42 10.81 9.53 0.07
N GLU A 43 11.85 10.35 0.12
CA GLU A 43 12.50 10.76 1.37
C GLU A 43 12.70 12.28 1.38
N ILE A 44 12.65 12.85 2.59
CA ILE A 44 13.00 14.24 2.84
C ILE A 44 13.67 14.36 4.23
N ILE A 45 14.62 15.28 4.37
CA ILE A 45 15.14 15.67 5.69
C ILE A 45 14.41 16.93 6.13
N ILE A 46 13.78 16.85 7.30
CA ILE A 46 13.11 17.98 7.95
C ILE A 46 13.95 18.39 9.16
N PRO A 47 14.36 19.67 9.29
CA PRO A 47 15.17 20.16 10.42
C PRO A 47 14.29 20.34 11.68
N ALA A 48 13.75 19.25 12.17
CA ALA A 48 12.90 19.14 13.35
C ALA A 48 13.09 17.75 14.01
N SER A 49 12.74 17.64 15.29
CA SER A 49 12.76 16.37 16.00
C SER A 49 11.65 15.43 15.50
N PRO A 50 11.81 14.09 15.66
CA PRO A 50 10.74 13.14 15.34
C PRO A 50 9.41 13.47 16.03
N ASP A 51 9.44 13.90 17.30
CA ASP A 51 8.25 14.26 18.07
C ASP A 51 7.44 15.38 17.42
N LYS A 52 8.15 16.44 16.97
CA LYS A 52 7.49 17.56 16.30
C LYS A 52 6.86 17.16 14.97
N ILE A 53 7.56 16.31 14.21
CA ILE A 53 7.04 15.80 12.93
C ILE A 53 5.86 14.86 13.19
N TRP A 54 5.97 14.00 14.19
CA TRP A 54 4.92 13.06 14.58
C TRP A 54 3.62 13.77 14.95
N THR A 55 3.71 14.86 15.75
CA THR A 55 2.54 15.67 16.10
C THR A 55 1.78 16.16 14.87
N VAL A 56 2.47 16.56 13.80
CA VAL A 56 1.84 16.98 12.55
C VAL A 56 1.33 15.78 11.75
N LEU A 57 2.08 14.68 11.75
CA LEU A 57 1.74 13.48 11.00
C LEU A 57 0.46 12.80 11.50
N ILE A 58 0.18 12.87 12.80
CA ILE A 58 -1.01 12.28 13.42
C ILE A 58 -2.13 13.30 13.69
N ASP A 59 -1.96 14.58 13.38
CA ASP A 59 -2.99 15.62 13.52
C ASP A 59 -4.10 15.39 12.48
N THR A 60 -5.16 14.68 12.91
CA THR A 60 -6.29 14.32 12.04
C THR A 60 -6.95 15.54 11.40
N ASP A 61 -7.14 16.62 12.14
CA ASP A 61 -7.84 17.81 11.66
C ASP A 61 -6.97 18.64 10.70
N GLY A 62 -5.65 18.66 10.95
CA GLY A 62 -4.66 19.35 10.13
C GLY A 62 -4.20 18.56 8.88
N TYR A 63 -4.56 17.28 8.76
CA TYR A 63 -4.07 16.41 7.70
C TYR A 63 -4.29 16.96 6.29
N LYS A 64 -5.46 17.53 6.04
CA LYS A 64 -5.87 18.14 4.77
C LYS A 64 -5.02 19.35 4.34
N GLU A 65 -4.30 19.98 5.27
CA GLU A 65 -3.49 21.17 4.99
C GLU A 65 -2.19 20.85 4.25
N TRP A 66 -1.75 19.58 4.33
CA TRP A 66 -0.49 19.17 3.75
C TRP A 66 -0.56 17.91 2.87
N ASN A 67 -1.56 17.03 3.09
CA ASN A 67 -1.69 15.79 2.36
C ASN A 67 -2.70 15.92 1.20
N PRO A 68 -2.26 15.91 -0.07
CA PRO A 68 -3.14 16.06 -1.21
C PRO A 68 -3.88 14.76 -1.60
N VAL A 69 -3.48 13.61 -1.04
CA VAL A 69 -3.98 12.29 -1.43
C VAL A 69 -4.99 11.74 -0.43
N PHE A 70 -4.69 11.86 0.86
CA PHE A 70 -5.50 11.26 1.91
C PHE A 70 -6.03 12.33 2.86
N VAL A 71 -7.34 12.28 3.15
CA VAL A 71 -7.97 13.08 4.19
C VAL A 71 -8.76 12.15 5.12
N PRO A 72 -8.50 12.17 6.45
CA PRO A 72 -9.27 11.35 7.39
C PRO A 72 -10.75 11.73 7.40
N LEU A 73 -11.66 10.75 7.32
CA LEU A 73 -13.11 10.94 7.41
C LEU A 73 -13.70 10.40 8.71
N LYS A 74 -13.23 9.21 9.14
CA LYS A 74 -13.70 8.56 10.38
C LYS A 74 -12.51 7.98 11.13
N GLY A 75 -12.54 8.10 12.47
CA GLY A 75 -11.43 7.78 13.34
C GLY A 75 -10.45 8.96 13.51
N ARG A 76 -9.58 8.85 14.50
CA ARG A 76 -8.59 9.89 14.83
C ARG A 76 -7.23 9.26 15.01
N LEU A 77 -6.24 9.78 14.27
CA LEU A 77 -4.87 9.27 14.31
C LEU A 77 -4.21 9.45 15.68
N GLU A 78 -4.57 10.51 16.42
CA GLU A 78 -4.04 10.79 17.76
C GLU A 78 -4.50 9.78 18.83
N GLN A 79 -5.51 8.99 18.52
CA GLN A 79 -6.14 8.05 19.45
C GLN A 79 -6.12 6.61 18.93
N VAL A 80 -5.50 6.38 17.76
CA VAL A 80 -5.55 5.08 17.10
C VAL A 80 -4.60 4.07 17.75
N GLU A 81 -5.04 2.81 17.77
CA GLU A 81 -4.23 1.66 18.17
C GLU A 81 -3.97 0.71 17.01
N GLU A 82 -2.95 -0.15 17.14
CA GLU A 82 -2.70 -1.22 16.16
C GLU A 82 -3.92 -2.16 16.09
N GLY A 83 -4.39 -2.40 14.88
CA GLY A 83 -5.58 -3.22 14.59
C GLY A 83 -6.83 -2.42 14.23
N GLU A 84 -6.89 -1.14 14.56
CA GLU A 84 -8.04 -0.28 14.23
C GLU A 84 -8.09 0.10 12.76
N ILE A 85 -9.31 0.41 12.31
CA ILE A 85 -9.60 0.79 10.93
C ILE A 85 -10.01 2.26 10.90
N LEU A 86 -9.34 3.03 10.07
CA LEU A 86 -9.66 4.42 9.76
C LEU A 86 -10.30 4.50 8.38
N THR A 87 -11.29 5.39 8.21
CA THR A 87 -11.86 5.71 6.89
C THR A 87 -11.21 6.98 6.35
N TRP A 88 -10.77 6.94 5.11
CA TRP A 88 -10.08 8.00 4.41
C TRP A 88 -10.83 8.40 3.15
N LEU A 89 -10.79 9.68 2.81
CA LEU A 89 -11.04 10.15 1.46
C LEU A 89 -9.72 10.06 0.70
N TYR A 90 -9.68 9.19 -0.29
CA TYR A 90 -8.52 8.99 -1.17
C TYR A 90 -8.76 9.71 -2.49
N THR A 91 -7.81 10.54 -2.89
CA THR A 91 -7.85 11.31 -4.13
C THR A 91 -6.66 10.96 -5.03
N GLN A 92 -6.94 10.42 -6.18
CA GLN A 92 -5.95 10.22 -7.24
C GLN A 92 -6.04 11.40 -8.22
N PRO A 93 -4.92 11.97 -8.71
CA PRO A 93 -4.96 13.06 -9.67
C PRO A 93 -5.82 12.76 -10.90
N GLY A 94 -6.77 13.65 -11.21
CA GLY A 94 -7.70 13.50 -12.33
C GLY A 94 -8.84 12.50 -12.14
N GLN A 95 -9.05 11.99 -10.93
CA GLN A 95 -10.13 11.09 -10.56
C GLN A 95 -11.01 11.71 -9.48
N ASP A 96 -12.27 11.29 -9.41
CA ASP A 96 -13.12 11.65 -8.29
C ASP A 96 -12.62 10.98 -7.01
N PRO A 97 -12.67 11.69 -5.85
CA PRO A 97 -12.32 11.11 -4.56
C PRO A 97 -13.19 9.91 -4.20
N ILE A 98 -12.60 8.90 -3.57
CA ILE A 98 -13.32 7.72 -3.08
C ILE A 98 -13.08 7.51 -1.58
N GLU A 99 -14.09 7.00 -0.88
CA GLU A 99 -13.89 6.52 0.49
C GLU A 99 -13.15 5.18 0.47
N THR A 100 -12.13 5.05 1.32
CA THR A 100 -11.37 3.82 1.51
C THR A 100 -11.09 3.57 2.98
N GLU A 101 -10.99 2.31 3.35
CA GLU A 101 -10.65 1.89 4.70
C GLU A 101 -9.19 1.41 4.75
N MET A 102 -8.47 1.87 5.78
CA MET A 102 -7.12 1.40 6.04
C MET A 102 -6.98 0.97 7.50
N LYS A 103 -6.48 -0.24 7.69
CA LYS A 103 -6.16 -0.80 9.00
C LYS A 103 -4.77 -0.34 9.44
N VAL A 104 -4.65 0.16 10.65
CA VAL A 104 -3.34 0.43 11.27
C VAL A 104 -2.72 -0.90 11.69
N VAL A 105 -1.59 -1.25 11.08
CA VAL A 105 -0.88 -2.51 11.37
C VAL A 105 0.39 -2.31 12.17
N LYS A 106 0.91 -1.08 12.20
CA LYS A 106 2.02 -0.69 13.05
C LYS A 106 1.88 0.77 13.46
N PHE A 107 1.98 1.02 14.76
CA PHE A 107 1.96 2.35 15.35
C PHE A 107 3.06 2.42 16.41
N VAL A 108 4.20 2.97 16.05
CA VAL A 108 5.32 3.20 16.96
C VAL A 108 5.53 4.70 17.05
N GLU A 109 5.13 5.26 18.17
CA GLU A 109 5.17 6.69 18.43
C GLU A 109 6.53 7.30 18.07
N HIS A 110 6.50 8.43 17.37
CA HIS A 110 7.70 9.17 16.90
C HIS A 110 8.61 8.39 15.93
N LYS A 111 8.16 7.23 15.43
CA LYS A 111 9.01 6.37 14.60
C LYS A 111 8.34 5.79 13.36
N GLN A 112 7.14 5.22 13.50
CA GLN A 112 6.50 4.51 12.37
C GLN A 112 4.98 4.52 12.48
N LEU A 113 4.35 4.88 11.36
CA LEU A 113 2.93 4.62 11.11
C LEU A 113 2.83 3.76 9.85
N ASN A 114 2.25 2.57 9.98
CA ASN A 114 1.96 1.69 8.85
C ASN A 114 0.48 1.37 8.78
N GLN A 115 -0.09 1.54 7.60
CA GLN A 115 -1.50 1.30 7.32
C GLN A 115 -1.66 0.40 6.10
N GLN A 116 -2.61 -0.52 6.16
CA GLN A 116 -2.93 -1.43 5.06
C GLN A 116 -4.39 -1.35 4.67
N GLY A 117 -4.66 -1.39 3.38
CA GLY A 117 -6.01 -1.33 2.83
C GLY A 117 -6.10 -1.92 1.43
N GLY A 118 -7.16 -1.54 0.72
CA GLY A 118 -7.41 -2.00 -0.64
C GLY A 118 -8.36 -3.19 -0.71
N ILE A 119 -8.36 -3.89 -1.85
CA ILE A 119 -9.21 -5.06 -2.12
C ILE A 119 -8.30 -6.29 -2.20
N TRP A 120 -8.44 -7.19 -1.24
CA TRP A 120 -7.59 -8.38 -1.11
C TRP A 120 -7.53 -9.18 -2.43
N GLY A 121 -6.30 -9.50 -2.86
CA GLY A 121 -6.02 -10.25 -4.09
C GLY A 121 -6.17 -9.43 -5.38
N ILE A 122 -6.85 -8.28 -5.35
CA ILE A 122 -7.00 -7.38 -6.50
C ILE A 122 -5.96 -6.26 -6.42
N LEU A 123 -6.03 -5.43 -5.39
CA LEU A 123 -5.08 -4.34 -5.16
C LEU A 123 -4.94 -4.13 -3.65
N ASN A 124 -3.93 -4.74 -3.06
CA ASN A 124 -3.58 -4.50 -1.67
C ASN A 124 -2.60 -3.33 -1.61
N VAL A 125 -2.78 -2.47 -0.63
CA VAL A 125 -1.97 -1.28 -0.36
C VAL A 125 -1.33 -1.40 1.00
N ASN A 126 -0.03 -1.09 1.11
CA ASN A 126 0.73 -1.06 2.35
C ASN A 126 1.53 0.25 2.41
N HIS A 127 1.01 1.23 3.14
CA HIS A 127 1.56 2.57 3.25
C HIS A 127 2.32 2.75 4.55
N ASN A 128 3.53 3.27 4.47
CA ASN A 128 4.43 3.47 5.61
C ASN A 128 4.98 4.89 5.66
N TRP A 129 4.96 5.45 6.86
CA TRP A 129 5.76 6.58 7.29
C TRP A 129 6.83 6.10 8.25
N PHE A 130 8.09 6.45 8.01
CA PHE A 130 9.20 6.23 8.93
C PHE A 130 9.85 7.55 9.29
N LEU A 131 10.23 7.71 10.55
CA LEU A 131 10.93 8.86 11.10
C LEU A 131 12.26 8.40 11.71
N ASP A 132 13.36 8.70 11.04
CA ASP A 132 14.70 8.34 11.48
C ASP A 132 15.48 9.59 11.87
N PRO A 133 15.92 9.74 13.16
CA PRO A 133 16.77 10.84 13.56
C PRO A 133 18.08 10.85 12.78
N VAL A 134 18.48 12.04 12.28
CA VAL A 134 19.76 12.28 11.59
C VAL A 134 20.39 13.57 12.14
N PRO A 135 21.68 13.84 11.92
CA PRO A 135 22.32 15.06 12.45
C PRO A 135 21.64 16.36 12.04
N GLU A 136 21.03 16.40 10.84
CA GLU A 136 20.36 17.58 10.27
C GLU A 136 18.88 17.71 10.69
N GLY A 137 18.36 16.78 11.53
CA GLY A 137 16.97 16.74 11.96
C GLY A 137 16.38 15.33 11.92
N THR A 138 15.37 15.10 11.09
CA THR A 138 14.75 13.79 10.90
C THR A 138 14.61 13.47 9.42
N ARG A 139 15.07 12.28 9.03
CA ARG A 139 14.72 11.72 7.73
C ARG A 139 13.30 11.16 7.82
N VAL A 140 12.42 11.68 6.99
CA VAL A 140 11.05 11.17 6.79
C VAL A 140 11.04 10.35 5.52
N THR A 141 10.70 9.07 5.65
CA THR A 141 10.50 8.16 4.52
C THR A 141 9.01 7.88 4.36
N ASN A 142 8.48 8.21 3.19
CA ASN A 142 7.12 7.88 2.76
C ASN A 142 7.22 6.75 1.73
N ARG A 143 6.72 5.56 2.07
CA ARG A 143 6.81 4.35 1.25
C ARG A 143 5.45 3.70 1.10
N GLU A 144 5.13 3.36 -0.12
CA GLU A 144 3.94 2.57 -0.43
C GLU A 144 4.29 1.36 -1.29
N GLU A 145 3.67 0.24 -0.97
CA GLU A 145 3.82 -1.04 -1.65
C GLU A 145 2.44 -1.53 -2.08
N TRP A 146 2.36 -2.04 -3.29
CA TRP A 146 1.13 -2.59 -3.84
C TRP A 146 1.33 -4.04 -4.25
N SER A 147 0.30 -4.86 -4.06
CA SER A 147 0.28 -6.23 -4.53
C SER A 147 -1.11 -6.64 -5.01
N GLY A 148 -1.13 -7.63 -5.90
CA GLY A 148 -2.36 -8.14 -6.49
C GLY A 148 -2.43 -7.91 -7.99
N ILE A 149 -3.39 -8.57 -8.65
CA ILE A 149 -3.51 -8.54 -10.11
C ILE A 149 -3.79 -7.14 -10.66
N GLY A 150 -4.45 -6.27 -9.90
CA GLY A 150 -4.77 -4.90 -10.28
C GLY A 150 -3.54 -4.03 -10.55
N VAL A 151 -2.39 -4.34 -9.90
CA VAL A 151 -1.12 -3.61 -10.13
C VAL A 151 -0.68 -3.65 -11.59
N LEU A 152 -1.00 -4.73 -12.32
CA LEU A 152 -0.65 -4.88 -13.73
C LEU A 152 -1.41 -3.92 -14.67
N PHE A 153 -2.53 -3.36 -14.20
CA PHE A 153 -3.43 -2.52 -14.99
C PHE A 153 -3.58 -1.11 -14.43
N TRP A 154 -3.00 -0.85 -13.26
CA TRP A 154 -3.07 0.45 -12.61
C TRP A 154 -1.87 1.33 -12.95
N ASP A 155 -2.14 2.54 -13.42
CA ASP A 155 -1.09 3.54 -13.60
C ASP A 155 -0.76 4.19 -12.25
N TYR A 156 0.41 3.87 -11.72
CA TYR A 156 0.95 4.43 -10.46
C TYR A 156 2.11 5.43 -10.71
N SER A 157 2.29 5.91 -11.95
CA SER A 157 3.36 6.85 -12.30
C SER A 157 3.23 8.20 -11.58
N TRP A 158 2.01 8.57 -11.21
CA TRP A 158 1.69 9.79 -10.49
C TRP A 158 2.11 9.77 -9.00
N VAL A 159 2.32 8.60 -8.42
CA VAL A 159 2.54 8.44 -6.97
C VAL A 159 3.84 9.12 -6.53
N GLU A 160 4.95 8.86 -7.19
CA GLU A 160 6.25 9.40 -6.78
C GLU A 160 6.30 10.94 -6.81
N PRO A 161 5.86 11.65 -7.88
CA PRO A 161 5.82 13.10 -7.87
C PRO A 161 4.88 13.67 -6.81
N THR A 162 3.69 13.07 -6.62
CA THR A 162 2.74 13.51 -5.60
C THR A 162 3.25 13.28 -4.18
N TYR A 163 3.95 12.18 -3.93
CA TYR A 163 4.55 11.90 -2.62
C TYR A 163 5.74 12.81 -2.30
N LYS A 164 6.49 13.24 -3.31
CA LYS A 164 7.51 14.30 -3.13
C LYS A 164 6.84 15.62 -2.73
N GLU A 165 5.74 15.98 -3.37
CA GLU A 165 4.95 17.17 -3.01
C GLU A 165 4.38 17.04 -1.59
N MET A 166 3.82 15.90 -1.25
CA MET A 166 3.32 15.58 0.11
C MET A 166 4.41 15.77 1.17
N ASN A 167 5.61 15.26 0.93
CA ASN A 167 6.75 15.41 1.83
C ASN A 167 7.16 16.88 2.00
N GLU A 168 7.18 17.67 0.92
CA GLU A 168 7.48 19.11 0.98
C GLU A 168 6.39 19.89 1.73
N ASN A 169 5.13 19.52 1.57
CA ASN A 169 4.01 20.13 2.28
C ASN A 169 4.05 19.78 3.78
N LEU A 170 4.35 18.53 4.13
CA LEU A 170 4.58 18.11 5.51
C LEU A 170 5.71 18.93 6.15
N LYS A 171 6.85 19.08 5.45
CA LYS A 171 7.96 19.92 5.92
C LYS A 171 7.53 21.36 6.20
N LYS A 172 6.80 21.98 5.26
CA LYS A 172 6.28 23.33 5.44
C LYS A 172 5.36 23.43 6.66
N GLN A 173 4.48 22.45 6.85
CA GLN A 173 3.55 22.42 7.98
C GLN A 173 4.30 22.28 9.30
N VAL A 174 5.25 21.34 9.40
CA VAL A 174 6.10 21.15 10.60
C VAL A 174 6.87 22.42 10.97
N LEU A 175 7.39 23.15 9.98
CA LEU A 175 8.18 24.37 10.24
C LEU A 175 7.31 25.57 10.60
N ARG A 176 6.01 25.58 10.27
CA ARG A 176 5.05 26.64 10.65
C ARG A 176 4.51 26.44 12.08
N THR A 177 4.34 25.20 12.49
CA THR A 177 3.85 24.87 13.84
C THR A 177 4.93 25.25 14.87
N ARG A 178 4.57 26.09 15.85
CA ARG A 178 5.47 26.57 16.91
C ARG A 178 5.58 25.59 18.07
#